data_1e582bccd23eb4c7419f4a3b9a1841c9
#
_entry.id   1e582bccd23eb4c7419f4a3b9a1841c9
#
_cell.length_a   1.000
_cell.length_b   1.000
_cell.length_c   1.000
_cell.angle_alpha   90.00
_cell.angle_beta   90.00
_cell.angle_gamma   90.00
#
_symmetry.space_group_name_H-M   'P 1'
#
loop_
_entity.id
_entity.type
_entity.pdbx_description
1 polymer ?
#
loop_
_entity_poly.entity_id
_entity_poly.type
_entity_poly.pdbx_seq_one_letter_code
_entity_poly.pdbx_strand_id
1 'polypeptide(L)'
;MNFRIGYGWDSHEFKRGVPLKIGGVKLPHDRGLSGHSDGDVLLHALTDALLGAVAAGDIGSHFPPTDKKWKGADSATFVQHALKRVASAGYTVANVDSTLILAAPRIGPHARAIQARVAELLRVSPANVGIKAKTPEGMGTDNAAIAHVVVLLMRKRQDPDRVVLEAAEETPQPVIDDVVEKVLEGVSEPEKKKASTSHRITSKHRR
;
A
#
# COMPACT_ATOMS: atom_id res chain seq x y z
N MET A 1 14.43 -6.85 -8.71
CA MET A 1 13.94 -8.15 -8.18
C MET A 1 12.46 -8.26 -8.55
N ASN A 2 12.04 -9.38 -9.18
CA ASN A 2 10.69 -9.51 -9.76
C ASN A 2 9.65 -10.04 -8.75
N PHE A 3 10.08 -10.43 -7.56
CA PHE A 3 9.19 -10.93 -6.50
C PHE A 3 9.66 -10.46 -5.12
N ARG A 4 8.74 -10.51 -4.15
CA ARG A 4 8.98 -10.27 -2.72
C ARG A 4 8.21 -11.27 -1.90
N ILE A 5 8.74 -11.62 -0.75
CA ILE A 5 8.08 -12.48 0.24
C ILE A 5 7.83 -11.65 1.49
N GLY A 6 6.67 -11.82 2.08
CA GLY A 6 6.35 -11.29 3.40
C GLY A 6 5.85 -12.40 4.31
N TYR A 7 6.16 -12.28 5.59
CA TYR A 7 5.68 -13.13 6.64
C TYR A 7 4.98 -12.28 7.70
N GLY A 8 3.84 -12.74 8.18
CA GLY A 8 3.11 -12.14 9.29
C GLY A 8 2.67 -13.21 10.28
N TRP A 9 2.63 -12.81 11.53
CA TRP A 9 2.19 -13.61 12.65
C TRP A 9 1.35 -12.77 13.58
N ASP A 10 0.25 -13.35 14.09
CA ASP A 10 -0.56 -12.71 15.12
C ASP A 10 -1.22 -13.76 16.02
N SER A 11 -1.62 -13.34 17.23
CA SER A 11 -2.31 -14.18 18.19
C SER A 11 -3.33 -13.39 19.01
N HIS A 12 -4.50 -13.99 19.22
CA HIS A 12 -5.56 -13.43 20.02
C HIS A 12 -6.14 -14.45 21.00
N GLU A 13 -6.44 -13.97 22.20
CA GLU A 13 -7.08 -14.78 23.24
C GLU A 13 -8.59 -14.93 22.96
N PHE A 14 -9.15 -16.12 23.24
CA PHE A 14 -10.58 -16.36 23.18
C PHE A 14 -11.30 -15.69 24.35
N LYS A 15 -12.40 -14.97 24.02
CA LYS A 15 -13.24 -14.26 24.98
C LYS A 15 -14.73 -14.54 24.74
N ARG A 16 -15.49 -14.77 25.81
CA ARG A 16 -16.95 -14.92 25.74
C ARG A 16 -17.64 -13.61 25.37
N GLY A 17 -18.78 -13.72 24.69
CA GLY A 17 -19.60 -12.55 24.31
C GLY A 17 -19.06 -11.75 23.13
N VAL A 18 -18.00 -12.22 22.47
CA VAL A 18 -17.44 -11.63 21.25
C VAL A 18 -17.72 -12.59 20.08
N PRO A 19 -18.18 -12.11 18.91
CA PRO A 19 -18.32 -12.93 17.72
C PRO A 19 -16.97 -13.45 17.24
N LEU A 20 -16.89 -14.72 16.85
CA LEU A 20 -15.68 -15.25 16.22
C LEU A 20 -15.66 -14.89 14.75
N LYS A 21 -14.62 -14.17 14.34
CA LYS A 21 -14.29 -13.92 12.93
C LYS A 21 -12.89 -14.48 12.61
N ILE A 22 -12.75 -15.14 11.47
CA ILE A 22 -11.46 -15.64 10.94
C ILE A 22 -11.48 -15.49 9.42
N GLY A 23 -10.54 -14.71 8.89
CA GLY A 23 -10.42 -14.44 7.47
C GLY A 23 -11.61 -13.66 6.89
N GLY A 24 -12.24 -12.81 7.70
CA GLY A 24 -13.44 -12.05 7.34
C GLY A 24 -14.74 -12.85 7.36
N VAL A 25 -14.68 -14.11 7.82
CA VAL A 25 -15.86 -15.01 7.92
C VAL A 25 -16.26 -15.16 9.37
N LYS A 26 -17.55 -14.94 9.68
CA LYS A 26 -18.11 -15.19 11.01
C LYS A 26 -18.34 -16.69 11.19
N LEU A 27 -17.73 -17.26 12.23
CA LEU A 27 -17.83 -18.68 12.56
C LEU A 27 -18.75 -18.90 13.77
N PRO A 28 -19.54 -20.00 13.78
CA PRO A 28 -20.36 -20.36 14.93
C PRO A 28 -19.47 -20.87 16.06
N HIS A 29 -19.39 -20.11 17.15
CA HIS A 29 -18.66 -20.48 18.37
C HIS A 29 -19.15 -19.61 19.54
N ASP A 30 -19.04 -20.12 20.77
CA ASP A 30 -19.48 -19.42 22.00
C ASP A 30 -18.50 -18.33 22.45
N ARG A 31 -17.30 -18.33 21.92
CA ARG A 31 -16.24 -17.36 22.17
C ARG A 31 -15.71 -16.82 20.85
N GLY A 32 -15.41 -15.51 20.80
CA GLY A 32 -14.64 -14.89 19.71
C GLY A 32 -13.26 -14.51 20.19
N LEU A 33 -12.51 -13.84 19.33
CA LEU A 33 -11.15 -13.39 19.64
C LEU A 33 -11.16 -11.97 20.18
N SER A 34 -10.45 -11.75 21.28
CA SER A 34 -10.27 -10.42 21.83
C SER A 34 -9.29 -9.63 20.98
N GLY A 35 -9.59 -8.36 20.70
CA GLY A 35 -8.73 -7.48 19.91
C GLY A 35 -9.19 -6.04 20.04
N HIS A 36 -8.38 -5.12 19.55
CA HIS A 36 -8.75 -3.70 19.48
C HIS A 36 -9.75 -3.44 18.35
N SER A 37 -9.64 -4.18 17.25
CA SER A 37 -10.57 -4.24 16.12
C SER A 37 -11.61 -5.34 16.32
N ASP A 38 -12.05 -6.03 15.28
CA ASP A 38 -12.94 -7.19 15.34
C ASP A 38 -12.21 -8.51 15.71
N GLY A 39 -10.91 -8.46 16.00
CA GLY A 39 -10.11 -9.59 16.49
C GLY A 39 -9.81 -10.67 15.44
N ASP A 40 -9.90 -10.37 14.15
CA ASP A 40 -9.60 -11.36 13.10
C ASP A 40 -8.10 -11.62 12.97
N VAL A 41 -7.61 -12.62 13.69
CA VAL A 41 -6.20 -12.98 13.77
C VAL A 41 -5.58 -13.31 12.41
N LEU A 42 -6.36 -13.90 11.48
CA LEU A 42 -5.86 -14.23 10.15
C LEU A 42 -5.66 -12.98 9.29
N LEU A 43 -6.60 -12.03 9.32
CA LEU A 43 -6.49 -10.79 8.56
C LEU A 43 -5.42 -9.86 9.15
N HIS A 44 -5.17 -9.90 10.46
CA HIS A 44 -4.06 -9.16 11.07
C HIS A 44 -2.70 -9.70 10.60
N ALA A 45 -2.49 -11.02 10.72
CA ALA A 45 -1.26 -11.66 10.23
C ALA A 45 -1.06 -11.44 8.71
N LEU A 46 -2.14 -11.46 7.92
CA LEU A 46 -2.10 -11.17 6.50
C LEU A 46 -1.71 -9.71 6.23
N THR A 47 -2.21 -8.78 7.03
CA THR A 47 -1.84 -7.35 6.93
C THR A 47 -0.35 -7.16 7.14
N ASP A 48 0.20 -7.77 8.19
CA ASP A 48 1.64 -7.72 8.49
C ASP A 48 2.49 -8.37 7.40
N ALA A 49 2.06 -9.52 6.87
CA ALA A 49 2.75 -10.16 5.76
C ALA A 49 2.81 -9.26 4.52
N LEU A 50 1.73 -8.58 4.18
CA LEU A 50 1.66 -7.66 3.03
C LEU A 50 2.54 -6.41 3.24
N LEU A 51 2.46 -5.79 4.41
CA LEU A 51 3.27 -4.61 4.75
C LEU A 51 4.76 -4.96 4.81
N GLY A 52 5.11 -6.06 5.48
CA GLY A 52 6.49 -6.54 5.59
C GLY A 52 7.12 -6.86 4.24
N ALA A 53 6.36 -7.45 3.30
CA ALA A 53 6.85 -7.75 1.95
C ALA A 53 7.35 -6.50 1.20
N VAL A 54 6.80 -5.32 1.49
CA VAL A 54 7.18 -4.04 0.86
C VAL A 54 7.95 -3.11 1.82
N ALA A 55 8.42 -3.65 2.95
CA ALA A 55 9.15 -2.90 3.99
C ALA A 55 8.40 -1.65 4.49
N ALA A 56 7.07 -1.76 4.63
CA ALA A 56 6.18 -0.66 5.03
C ALA A 56 5.80 -0.68 6.53
N GLY A 57 6.55 -1.39 7.38
CA GLY A 57 6.26 -1.53 8.81
C GLY A 57 5.24 -2.63 9.09
N ASP A 58 4.46 -2.47 10.14
CA ASP A 58 3.49 -3.42 10.66
C ASP A 58 2.09 -2.80 10.86
N ILE A 59 1.12 -3.62 11.24
CA ILE A 59 -0.27 -3.18 11.50
C ILE A 59 -0.32 -2.11 12.61
N GLY A 60 0.48 -2.23 13.65
CA GLY A 60 0.51 -1.29 14.78
C GLY A 60 1.00 0.10 14.38
N SER A 61 1.95 0.19 13.46
CA SER A 61 2.47 1.45 12.93
C SER A 61 1.44 2.22 12.11
N HIS A 62 0.53 1.51 11.42
CA HIS A 62 -0.51 2.12 10.58
C HIS A 62 -1.82 2.33 11.33
N PHE A 63 -2.12 1.48 12.29
CA PHE A 63 -3.39 1.43 13.03
C PHE A 63 -3.14 1.30 14.52
N PRO A 64 -2.53 2.32 15.15
CA PRO A 64 -2.14 2.25 16.56
C PRO A 64 -3.37 1.96 17.44
N PRO A 65 -3.26 1.02 18.39
CA PRO A 65 -4.37 0.65 19.27
C PRO A 65 -4.80 1.77 20.21
N THR A 66 -4.02 2.83 20.34
CA THR A 66 -4.37 4.04 21.08
C THR A 66 -5.38 4.94 20.34
N ASP A 67 -5.53 4.78 19.03
CA ASP A 67 -6.49 5.56 18.24
C ASP A 67 -7.87 4.90 18.27
N LYS A 68 -8.80 5.55 18.97
CA LYS A 68 -10.17 5.07 19.20
C LYS A 68 -10.96 4.78 17.92
N LYS A 69 -10.59 5.37 16.78
CA LYS A 69 -11.27 5.14 15.50
C LYS A 69 -11.15 3.69 15.00
N TRP A 70 -10.15 2.96 15.46
CA TRP A 70 -9.94 1.56 15.09
C TRP A 70 -10.62 0.56 16.01
N LYS A 71 -11.24 1.05 17.09
CA LYS A 71 -11.96 0.19 18.03
C LYS A 71 -13.17 -0.46 17.35
N GLY A 72 -13.14 -1.81 17.27
CA GLY A 72 -14.17 -2.60 16.61
C GLY A 72 -14.17 -2.47 15.08
N ALA A 73 -13.13 -1.89 14.48
CA ALA A 73 -13.01 -1.79 13.03
C ALA A 73 -12.95 -3.18 12.37
N ASP A 74 -13.50 -3.30 11.18
CA ASP A 74 -13.38 -4.51 10.34
C ASP A 74 -11.94 -4.65 9.85
N SER A 75 -11.29 -5.76 10.18
CA SER A 75 -9.90 -6.05 9.81
C SER A 75 -9.67 -6.14 8.29
N ALA A 76 -10.72 -6.33 7.50
CA ALA A 76 -10.65 -6.22 6.04
C ALA A 76 -10.17 -4.83 5.59
N THR A 77 -10.45 -3.78 6.36
CA THR A 77 -9.97 -2.41 6.11
C THR A 77 -8.43 -2.33 6.18
N PHE A 78 -7.82 -3.05 7.10
CA PHE A 78 -6.37 -3.10 7.28
C PHE A 78 -5.70 -3.81 6.10
N VAL A 79 -6.27 -4.94 5.66
CA VAL A 79 -5.82 -5.65 4.46
C VAL A 79 -5.90 -4.75 3.22
N GLN A 80 -7.01 -4.02 3.04
CA GLN A 80 -7.17 -3.10 1.92
C GLN A 80 -6.14 -1.97 1.93
N HIS A 81 -5.79 -1.44 3.11
CA HIS A 81 -4.72 -0.46 3.25
C HIS A 81 -3.36 -1.07 2.86
N ALA A 82 -3.03 -2.26 3.37
CA ALA A 82 -1.79 -2.94 3.03
C ALA A 82 -1.68 -3.22 1.52
N LEU A 83 -2.79 -3.62 0.87
CA LEU A 83 -2.84 -3.80 -0.59
C LEU A 83 -2.55 -2.50 -1.37
N LYS A 84 -3.00 -1.34 -0.87
CA LYS A 84 -2.63 -0.05 -1.48
C LYS A 84 -1.13 0.20 -1.37
N ARG A 85 -0.49 -0.13 -0.24
CA ARG A 85 0.96 -0.02 -0.07
C ARG A 85 1.72 -0.97 -1.02
N VAL A 86 1.26 -2.21 -1.15
CA VAL A 86 1.79 -3.20 -2.12
C VAL A 86 1.69 -2.66 -3.55
N ALA A 87 0.53 -2.12 -3.92
CA ALA A 87 0.30 -1.56 -5.26
C ALA A 87 1.18 -0.35 -5.55
N SER A 88 1.34 0.58 -4.58
CA SER A 88 2.22 1.75 -4.68
C SER A 88 3.70 1.36 -4.81
N ALA A 89 4.10 0.21 -4.25
CA ALA A 89 5.45 -0.33 -4.43
C ALA A 89 5.65 -1.05 -5.78
N GLY A 90 4.62 -1.12 -6.64
CA GLY A 90 4.68 -1.73 -7.96
C GLY A 90 4.52 -3.26 -7.95
N TYR A 91 3.85 -3.82 -6.94
CA TYR A 91 3.64 -5.27 -6.79
C TYR A 91 2.16 -5.63 -6.76
N THR A 92 1.90 -6.92 -6.97
CA THR A 92 0.59 -7.57 -6.80
C THR A 92 0.77 -8.86 -6.03
N VAL A 93 -0.27 -9.33 -5.36
CA VAL A 93 -0.27 -10.63 -4.69
C VAL A 93 -0.29 -11.74 -5.72
N ALA A 94 0.64 -12.69 -5.62
CA ALA A 94 0.68 -13.91 -6.45
C ALA A 94 -0.01 -15.07 -5.74
N ASN A 95 0.38 -15.34 -4.48
CA ASN A 95 -0.29 -16.33 -3.64
C ASN A 95 -0.12 -16.01 -2.15
N VAL A 96 -0.94 -16.66 -1.34
CA VAL A 96 -0.88 -16.64 0.12
C VAL A 96 -0.96 -18.07 0.64
N ASP A 97 -0.14 -18.37 1.61
CA ASP A 97 -0.24 -19.61 2.40
C ASP A 97 -0.39 -19.26 3.88
N SER A 98 -1.34 -19.90 4.56
CA SER A 98 -1.61 -19.62 5.96
C SER A 98 -1.78 -20.90 6.80
N THR A 99 -1.42 -20.78 8.07
CA THR A 99 -1.64 -21.83 9.08
C THR A 99 -2.29 -21.20 10.29
N LEU A 100 -3.46 -21.71 10.66
CA LEU A 100 -4.18 -21.35 11.88
C LEU A 100 -3.92 -22.41 12.95
N ILE A 101 -3.59 -22.00 14.17
CA ILE A 101 -3.40 -22.88 15.32
C ILE A 101 -4.43 -22.50 16.37
N LEU A 102 -5.39 -23.40 16.68
CA LEU A 102 -6.43 -23.19 17.66
C LEU A 102 -7.06 -24.51 18.08
N ALA A 103 -7.51 -24.60 19.34
CA ALA A 103 -8.16 -25.79 19.87
C ALA A 103 -9.59 -25.99 19.30
N ALA A 104 -10.32 -24.90 19.15
CA ALA A 104 -11.70 -24.87 18.63
C ALA A 104 -12.05 -23.49 18.03
N PRO A 105 -13.02 -23.42 17.08
CA PRO A 105 -13.69 -24.51 16.40
C PRO A 105 -12.79 -25.23 15.38
N ARG A 106 -13.19 -26.38 14.88
CA ARG A 106 -12.51 -27.02 13.74
C ARG A 106 -12.65 -26.14 12.49
N ILE A 107 -11.54 -25.77 11.89
CA ILE A 107 -11.50 -24.88 10.71
C ILE A 107 -11.87 -25.61 9.41
N GLY A 108 -11.63 -26.91 9.30
CA GLY A 108 -11.88 -27.68 8.08
C GLY A 108 -13.25 -27.43 7.42
N PRO A 109 -14.37 -27.47 8.14
CA PRO A 109 -15.70 -27.18 7.58
C PRO A 109 -15.84 -25.75 7.02
N HIS A 110 -15.04 -24.81 7.50
CA HIS A 110 -15.09 -23.39 7.15
C HIS A 110 -13.97 -22.97 6.18
N ALA A 111 -12.98 -23.83 5.95
CA ALA A 111 -11.77 -23.50 5.21
C ALA A 111 -12.07 -22.93 3.81
N ARG A 112 -13.03 -23.52 3.07
CA ARG A 112 -13.41 -23.04 1.73
C ARG A 112 -14.04 -21.63 1.76
N ALA A 113 -14.86 -21.34 2.76
CA ALA A 113 -15.46 -20.02 2.91
C ALA A 113 -14.41 -18.96 3.24
N ILE A 114 -13.47 -19.28 4.16
CA ILE A 114 -12.35 -18.43 4.52
C ILE A 114 -11.44 -18.21 3.29
N GLN A 115 -11.09 -19.26 2.57
CA GLN A 115 -10.30 -19.19 1.34
C GLN A 115 -10.92 -18.25 0.31
N ALA A 116 -12.21 -18.44 0.03
CA ALA A 116 -12.94 -17.61 -0.94
C ALA A 116 -12.96 -16.12 -0.51
N ARG A 117 -13.21 -15.85 0.77
CA ARG A 117 -13.24 -14.48 1.29
C ARG A 117 -11.87 -13.81 1.26
N VAL A 118 -10.81 -14.51 1.64
CA VAL A 118 -9.45 -13.97 1.55
C VAL A 118 -9.06 -13.72 0.09
N ALA A 119 -9.39 -14.65 -0.82
CA ALA A 119 -9.14 -14.49 -2.25
C ALA A 119 -9.85 -13.26 -2.84
N GLU A 120 -11.12 -13.04 -2.44
CA GLU A 120 -11.89 -11.86 -2.83
C GLU A 120 -11.21 -10.56 -2.35
N LEU A 121 -10.82 -10.48 -1.07
CA LEU A 121 -10.12 -9.33 -0.50
C LEU A 121 -8.83 -9.02 -1.25
N LEU A 122 -8.07 -10.05 -1.61
CA LEU A 122 -6.79 -9.94 -2.29
C LEU A 122 -6.92 -9.78 -3.81
N ARG A 123 -8.12 -9.99 -4.36
CA ARG A 123 -8.41 -10.01 -5.82
C ARG A 123 -7.57 -11.04 -6.57
N VAL A 124 -7.42 -12.22 -5.98
CA VAL A 124 -6.73 -13.38 -6.58
C VAL A 124 -7.69 -14.56 -6.74
N SER A 125 -7.28 -15.56 -7.52
CA SER A 125 -8.03 -16.83 -7.57
C SER A 125 -8.01 -17.53 -6.21
N PRO A 126 -9.12 -18.17 -5.76
CA PRO A 126 -9.10 -19.01 -4.56
C PRO A 126 -8.01 -20.09 -4.59
N ALA A 127 -7.62 -20.59 -5.75
CA ALA A 127 -6.53 -21.53 -5.92
C ALA A 127 -5.15 -21.00 -5.45
N ASN A 128 -5.02 -19.68 -5.31
CA ASN A 128 -3.80 -19.02 -4.83
C ASN A 128 -3.82 -18.72 -3.32
N VAL A 129 -4.82 -19.23 -2.58
CA VAL A 129 -4.95 -19.00 -1.14
C VAL A 129 -4.97 -20.34 -0.41
N GLY A 130 -3.93 -20.63 0.36
CA GLY A 130 -3.83 -21.79 1.22
C GLY A 130 -4.35 -21.52 2.62
N ILE A 131 -5.29 -22.35 3.12
CA ILE A 131 -5.78 -22.31 4.50
C ILE A 131 -5.53 -23.66 5.14
N LYS A 132 -4.64 -23.71 6.11
CA LYS A 132 -4.31 -24.91 6.90
C LYS A 132 -4.67 -24.67 8.36
N ALA A 133 -5.01 -25.71 9.07
CA ALA A 133 -5.26 -25.63 10.50
C ALA A 133 -4.52 -26.73 11.27
N LYS A 134 -4.10 -26.40 12.48
CA LYS A 134 -3.46 -27.29 13.46
C LYS A 134 -4.11 -27.11 14.81
N THR A 135 -4.02 -28.12 15.64
CA THR A 135 -4.34 -28.03 17.07
C THR A 135 -3.10 -27.62 17.86
N PRO A 136 -3.26 -27.04 19.07
CA PRO A 136 -2.14 -26.62 19.92
C PRO A 136 -1.29 -27.79 20.47
N GLU A 137 -1.73 -29.01 20.35
CA GLU A 137 -1.02 -30.23 20.77
C GLU A 137 -0.49 -30.19 22.23
N GLY A 138 -1.29 -29.58 23.15
CA GLY A 138 -0.92 -29.46 24.57
C GLY A 138 0.17 -28.43 24.87
N MET A 139 0.47 -27.52 23.97
CA MET A 139 1.50 -26.48 24.16
C MET A 139 1.04 -25.30 25.02
N GLY A 140 -0.12 -25.39 25.70
CA GLY A 140 -0.62 -24.36 26.62
C GLY A 140 -1.27 -23.15 25.93
N THR A 141 -1.54 -23.21 24.63
CA THR A 141 -2.19 -22.14 23.86
C THR A 141 -3.66 -22.40 23.54
N ASP A 142 -4.32 -23.28 24.32
CA ASP A 142 -5.71 -23.70 24.06
C ASP A 142 -6.72 -22.57 24.17
N ASN A 143 -6.40 -21.50 24.89
CA ASN A 143 -7.23 -20.29 25.01
C ASN A 143 -6.87 -19.19 23.98
N ALA A 144 -6.11 -19.53 22.95
CA ALA A 144 -5.72 -18.58 21.91
C ALA A 144 -5.94 -19.16 20.51
N ALA A 145 -6.11 -18.27 19.54
CA ALA A 145 -5.92 -18.56 18.13
C ALA A 145 -4.67 -17.84 17.64
N ILE A 146 -3.86 -18.57 16.87
CA ILE A 146 -2.61 -18.07 16.30
C ILE A 146 -2.70 -18.21 14.79
N ALA A 147 -2.26 -17.20 14.05
CA ALA A 147 -2.15 -17.23 12.60
C ALA A 147 -0.72 -16.97 12.14
N HIS A 148 -0.26 -17.78 11.21
CA HIS A 148 0.96 -17.58 10.45
C HIS A 148 0.57 -17.41 8.99
N VAL A 149 1.11 -16.39 8.33
CA VAL A 149 0.82 -16.07 6.93
C VAL A 149 2.11 -15.79 6.19
N VAL A 150 2.25 -16.37 5.02
CA VAL A 150 3.30 -16.04 4.05
C VAL A 150 2.62 -15.53 2.78
N VAL A 151 3.09 -14.41 2.25
CA VAL A 151 2.65 -13.88 0.96
C VAL A 151 3.81 -13.88 -0.03
N LEU A 152 3.52 -14.25 -1.27
CA LEU A 152 4.39 -14.01 -2.41
C LEU A 152 3.80 -12.86 -3.22
N LEU A 153 4.59 -11.82 -3.43
CA LEU A 153 4.26 -10.71 -4.32
C LEU A 153 5.08 -10.83 -5.60
N MET A 154 4.44 -10.49 -6.72
CA MET A 154 5.10 -10.36 -8.01
C MET A 154 5.05 -8.91 -8.49
N ARG A 155 6.10 -8.46 -9.16
CA ARG A 155 6.13 -7.13 -9.78
C ARG A 155 5.03 -7.04 -10.83
N LYS A 156 4.28 -5.96 -10.83
CA LYS A 156 3.33 -5.68 -11.90
C LYS A 156 4.08 -5.67 -13.23
N ARG A 157 3.58 -6.36 -14.23
CA ARG A 157 4.04 -6.16 -15.59
C ARG A 157 3.72 -4.70 -15.96
N GLN A 158 4.74 -3.95 -16.35
CA GLN A 158 4.53 -2.70 -17.04
C GLN A 158 3.91 -3.07 -18.39
N ASP A 159 2.75 -2.54 -18.67
CA ASP A 159 2.16 -2.65 -20.00
C ASP A 159 3.03 -1.76 -20.92
N PRO A 160 3.74 -2.33 -21.90
CA PRO A 160 4.60 -1.54 -22.77
C PRO A 160 3.82 -0.45 -23.52
N ASP A 161 2.55 -0.71 -23.84
CA ASP A 161 1.70 0.24 -24.56
C ASP A 161 1.30 1.45 -23.68
N ARG A 162 1.18 1.26 -22.37
CA ARG A 162 0.90 2.34 -21.41
C ARG A 162 2.10 3.25 -21.20
N VAL A 163 3.32 2.71 -21.21
CA VAL A 163 4.56 3.50 -21.08
C VAL A 163 4.73 4.43 -22.29
N VAL A 164 4.32 3.99 -23.46
CA VAL A 164 4.37 4.82 -24.69
C VAL A 164 3.37 5.96 -24.63
N LEU A 165 2.17 5.72 -24.08
CA LEU A 165 1.14 6.76 -23.93
C LEU A 165 1.51 7.80 -22.87
N GLU A 166 2.03 7.38 -21.71
CA GLU A 166 2.49 8.30 -20.66
C GLU A 166 3.71 9.12 -21.11
N ALA A 167 4.66 8.53 -21.87
CA ALA A 167 5.78 9.25 -22.45
C ALA A 167 5.37 10.22 -23.58
N ALA A 168 4.25 9.96 -24.28
CA ALA A 168 3.71 10.87 -25.28
C ALA A 168 2.99 12.07 -24.67
N GLU A 169 2.42 11.91 -23.44
CA GLU A 169 1.79 13.01 -22.69
C GLU A 169 2.83 13.90 -21.98
N GLU A 170 4.02 13.36 -21.66
CA GLU A 170 5.12 14.10 -21.04
C GLU A 170 6.07 14.80 -22.04
N THR A 171 5.81 14.71 -23.35
CA THR A 171 6.62 15.45 -24.33
C THR A 171 6.35 16.95 -24.11
N PRO A 172 7.35 17.75 -23.69
CA PRO A 172 7.14 19.20 -23.56
C PRO A 172 6.72 19.73 -24.93
N GLN A 173 5.66 20.54 -24.96
CA GLN A 173 5.34 21.29 -26.17
C GLN A 173 6.60 22.01 -26.65
N PRO A 174 6.91 21.97 -27.92
CA PRO A 174 8.09 22.66 -28.43
C PRO A 174 7.95 24.13 -28.06
N VAL A 175 8.98 24.66 -27.39
CA VAL A 175 9.14 26.08 -27.01
C VAL A 175 9.37 26.90 -28.30
N ILE A 176 8.39 26.89 -29.19
CA ILE A 176 8.46 27.65 -30.46
C ILE A 176 7.99 29.09 -30.22
N ASP A 177 7.11 29.30 -29.27
CA ASP A 177 6.54 30.63 -29.02
C ASP A 177 7.56 31.63 -28.41
N ASP A 178 8.46 31.18 -27.52
CA ASP A 178 9.51 31.98 -26.91
C ASP A 178 10.62 32.40 -27.88
N VAL A 179 10.84 31.61 -28.94
CA VAL A 179 11.89 31.90 -29.93
C VAL A 179 11.36 32.87 -30.98
N VAL A 180 10.09 32.80 -31.33
CA VAL A 180 9.46 33.69 -32.31
C VAL A 180 9.29 35.10 -31.73
N GLU A 181 8.93 35.25 -30.45
CA GLU A 181 8.78 36.54 -29.80
C GLU A 181 10.12 37.25 -29.63
N LYS A 182 11.21 36.58 -29.28
CA LYS A 182 12.57 37.15 -29.20
C LYS A 182 13.18 37.53 -30.55
N VAL A 183 12.78 36.88 -31.62
CA VAL A 183 13.25 37.25 -32.98
C VAL A 183 12.51 38.48 -33.50
N LEU A 184 11.25 38.70 -33.13
CA LEU A 184 10.47 39.86 -33.52
C LEU A 184 10.82 41.13 -32.71
N GLU A 185 11.28 41.02 -31.46
CA GLU A 185 11.76 42.16 -30.66
C GLU A 185 13.16 42.64 -31.07
N GLY A 186 13.93 41.88 -31.85
CA GLY A 186 15.30 42.22 -32.31
C GLY A 186 15.38 43.08 -33.55
N VAL A 187 14.23 43.41 -34.19
CA VAL A 187 14.18 44.26 -35.40
C VAL A 187 13.64 45.64 -35.04
N SER A 188 14.43 46.43 -34.34
CA SER A 188 14.16 47.86 -34.20
C SER A 188 14.93 48.69 -35.26
N GLU A 189 14.23 49.67 -35.81
CA GLU A 189 14.55 50.53 -36.96
C GLU A 189 15.92 51.26 -36.91
N PRO A 190 16.48 51.70 -38.06
CA PRO A 190 17.78 52.38 -38.11
C PRO A 190 17.70 53.82 -37.64
N GLU A 191 18.61 54.18 -36.71
CA GLU A 191 18.82 55.53 -36.21
C GLU A 191 19.14 56.53 -37.32
N LYS A 192 18.34 57.59 -37.41
CA LYS A 192 18.65 58.78 -38.18
C LYS A 192 19.72 59.62 -37.47
N LYS A 193 20.93 59.67 -38.08
CA LYS A 193 21.99 60.65 -37.73
C LYS A 193 21.50 62.09 -37.87
N LYS A 194 21.55 62.86 -36.77
CA LYS A 194 21.60 64.30 -36.82
C LYS A 194 22.94 64.75 -36.24
N ALA A 195 23.69 65.46 -37.11
CA ALA A 195 24.88 66.23 -36.79
C ALA A 195 24.52 67.56 -36.15
N SER A 196 25.30 68.02 -35.19
CA SER A 196 25.62 69.44 -34.98
C SER A 196 26.35 69.59 -33.64
N THR A 197 27.60 69.80 -33.67
CA THR A 197 28.38 71.06 -33.54
C THR A 197 28.46 71.62 -32.12
N SER A 198 29.72 71.61 -31.61
CA SER A 198 30.41 72.76 -31.07
C SER A 198 30.32 73.21 -29.61
N HIS A 199 31.51 73.27 -29.05
CA HIS A 199 32.02 74.24 -28.07
C HIS A 199 31.55 74.14 -26.61
N ARG A 200 32.32 74.22 -25.62
CA ARG A 200 33.60 74.82 -25.23
C ARG A 200 33.80 74.69 -23.72
N ILE A 201 34.94 74.22 -23.28
CA ILE A 201 35.84 74.87 -22.31
C ILE A 201 35.36 75.20 -20.86
N THR A 202 36.23 74.82 -19.97
CA THR A 202 36.62 75.36 -18.66
C THR A 202 35.99 74.70 -17.46
N SER A 203 36.75 74.12 -16.62
CA SER A 203 37.85 74.50 -15.72
C SER A 203 37.39 74.46 -14.25
N LYS A 204 38.21 73.80 -13.48
CA LYS A 204 38.56 74.16 -12.09
C LYS A 204 37.74 73.64 -10.90
N HIS A 205 38.43 72.92 -10.13
CA HIS A 205 38.91 73.09 -8.75
C HIS A 205 38.10 72.50 -7.60
N ARG A 206 38.85 71.64 -6.89
CA ARG A 206 39.08 71.57 -5.42
C ARG A 206 37.83 71.53 -4.51
N ARG A 207 37.72 70.60 -3.63
CA ARG A 207 38.62 70.13 -2.54
C ARG A 207 38.26 68.69 -2.14
#